data_6a36ee2a92eb1af91e5a3ac71e5020f2
#
_entry.id   6a36ee2a92eb1af91e5a3ac71e5020f2
#
_cell.length_a   1.000
_cell.length_b   1.000
_cell.length_c   1.000
_cell.angle_alpha   90.00
_cell.angle_beta   90.00
_cell.angle_gamma   90.00
#
_symmetry.space_group_name_H-M   'P 1'
#
loop_
_entity.id
_entity.type
_entity.pdbx_description
1 polymer ?
#
loop_
_entity_poly.entity_id
_entity_poly.type
_entity_poly.pdbx_seq_one_letter_code
_entity_poly.pdbx_strand_id
1 'polypeptide(L)'
;MKNILARGGIEFLAVFLGIGLSFYVEQWQSDNEQKDLLVKDCQNILTDVDEDIFTINKIIDSNNIILKACDNIQSIVTSDEVILVDSIILDIKKLTYPTFFGITRSYKLSYSTGRLNLYANEKLVKEISKLYDHFYERLDINSNIYDQVGLKFLDQYVDKNIGYAIRGYDYSSKEIIDFFTNKLFINELITFSGRVSGYLQRLKETKEQLVIVKKLLIDYLAAQNKSEVINWIKYS
;
A
#
# COMPACT_ATOMS: atom_id res chain seq x y z
N MET A 1 -56.19 -17.92 -47.22
CA MET A 1 -55.45 -16.77 -46.54
C MET A 1 -55.07 -17.05 -45.09
N LYS A 2 -55.90 -17.68 -44.24
CA LYS A 2 -55.56 -17.98 -42.83
C LYS A 2 -54.27 -18.79 -42.62
N ASN A 3 -53.96 -19.75 -43.49
CA ASN A 3 -52.77 -20.62 -43.33
C ASN A 3 -51.44 -19.93 -43.69
N ILE A 4 -51.47 -18.91 -44.54
CA ILE A 4 -50.23 -18.16 -44.92
C ILE A 4 -49.78 -17.22 -43.82
N LEU A 5 -50.76 -16.56 -43.17
CA LEU A 5 -50.45 -15.68 -42.01
C LEU A 5 -49.95 -16.50 -40.79
N ALA A 6 -50.54 -17.69 -40.55
CA ALA A 6 -50.09 -18.57 -39.47
C ALA A 6 -48.67 -19.12 -39.74
N ARG A 7 -48.34 -19.48 -40.98
CA ARG A 7 -46.99 -19.95 -41.35
C ARG A 7 -45.96 -18.89 -41.29
N GLY A 8 -46.25 -17.68 -41.81
CA GLY A 8 -45.34 -16.52 -41.71
C GLY A 8 -45.08 -16.09 -40.25
N GLY A 9 -46.11 -16.18 -39.38
CA GLY A 9 -45.97 -15.93 -37.95
C GLY A 9 -45.04 -16.93 -37.24
N ILE A 10 -45.16 -18.23 -37.58
CA ILE A 10 -44.28 -19.28 -37.03
C ILE A 10 -42.84 -19.10 -37.51
N GLU A 11 -42.64 -18.81 -38.81
CA GLU A 11 -41.31 -18.55 -39.38
C GLU A 11 -40.66 -17.32 -38.73
N PHE A 12 -41.40 -16.23 -38.55
CA PHE A 12 -40.92 -15.02 -37.83
C PHE A 12 -40.55 -15.34 -36.40
N LEU A 13 -41.38 -16.04 -35.64
CA LEU A 13 -41.09 -16.43 -34.25
C LEU A 13 -39.83 -17.33 -34.15
N ALA A 14 -39.67 -18.27 -35.09
CA ALA A 14 -38.47 -19.13 -35.10
C ALA A 14 -37.18 -18.34 -35.33
N VAL A 15 -37.20 -17.38 -36.28
CA VAL A 15 -36.06 -16.48 -36.52
C VAL A 15 -35.80 -15.58 -35.32
N PHE A 16 -36.85 -14.97 -34.75
CA PHE A 16 -36.75 -14.10 -33.59
C PHE A 16 -36.15 -14.82 -32.35
N LEU A 17 -36.65 -16.05 -32.07
CA LEU A 17 -36.12 -16.87 -30.99
C LEU A 17 -34.68 -17.32 -31.26
N GLY A 18 -34.36 -17.66 -32.51
CA GLY A 18 -32.96 -18.00 -32.88
C GLY A 18 -31.98 -16.87 -32.64
N ILE A 19 -32.36 -15.65 -33.05
CA ILE A 19 -31.53 -14.46 -32.80
C ILE A 19 -31.42 -14.16 -31.29
N GLY A 20 -32.56 -14.21 -30.56
CA GLY A 20 -32.58 -13.97 -29.12
C GLY A 20 -31.74 -14.98 -28.33
N LEU A 21 -31.80 -16.27 -28.70
CA LEU A 21 -30.95 -17.31 -28.10
C LEU A 21 -29.46 -17.09 -28.42
N SER A 22 -29.13 -16.69 -29.65
CA SER A 22 -27.72 -16.40 -30.03
C SER A 22 -27.14 -15.28 -29.18
N PHE A 23 -27.86 -14.16 -29.02
CA PHE A 23 -27.41 -13.06 -28.14
C PHE A 23 -27.30 -13.50 -26.68
N TYR A 24 -28.23 -14.33 -26.18
CA TYR A 24 -28.16 -14.82 -24.81
C TYR A 24 -26.92 -15.69 -24.58
N VAL A 25 -26.61 -16.60 -25.51
CA VAL A 25 -25.42 -17.47 -25.42
C VAL A 25 -24.15 -16.66 -25.50
N GLU A 26 -24.08 -15.67 -26.41
CA GLU A 26 -22.92 -14.78 -26.55
C GLU A 26 -22.69 -13.96 -25.27
N GLN A 27 -23.77 -13.38 -24.70
CA GLN A 27 -23.69 -12.65 -23.44
C GLN A 27 -23.23 -13.55 -22.28
N TRP A 28 -23.78 -14.74 -22.16
CA TRP A 28 -23.40 -15.71 -21.14
C TRP A 28 -21.92 -16.12 -21.25
N GLN A 29 -21.43 -16.35 -22.47
CA GLN A 29 -20.03 -16.68 -22.73
C GLN A 29 -19.13 -15.51 -22.37
N SER A 30 -19.48 -14.29 -22.76
CA SER A 30 -18.75 -13.07 -22.41
C SER A 30 -18.68 -12.86 -20.91
N ASP A 31 -19.79 -13.03 -20.19
CA ASP A 31 -19.81 -12.88 -18.73
C ASP A 31 -18.93 -13.90 -18.01
N ASN A 32 -18.88 -15.15 -18.50
CA ASN A 32 -18.00 -16.18 -17.94
C ASN A 32 -16.51 -15.83 -18.19
N GLU A 33 -16.17 -15.39 -19.40
CA GLU A 33 -14.80 -14.94 -19.70
C GLU A 33 -14.37 -13.76 -18.80
N GLN A 34 -15.27 -12.80 -18.56
CA GLN A 34 -14.96 -11.67 -17.67
C GLN A 34 -14.76 -12.12 -16.21
N LYS A 35 -15.48 -13.13 -15.75
CA LYS A 35 -15.27 -13.71 -14.42
C LYS A 35 -13.93 -14.44 -14.30
N ASP A 36 -13.53 -15.18 -15.33
CA ASP A 36 -12.22 -15.85 -15.36
C ASP A 36 -11.08 -14.83 -15.35
N LEU A 37 -11.24 -13.72 -16.10
CA LEU A 37 -10.29 -12.62 -16.07
C LEU A 37 -10.25 -11.93 -14.71
N LEU A 38 -11.37 -11.78 -14.02
CA LEU A 38 -11.39 -11.26 -12.65
C LEU A 38 -10.62 -12.16 -11.67
N VAL A 39 -10.74 -13.49 -11.81
CA VAL A 39 -9.94 -14.42 -10.98
C VAL A 39 -8.44 -14.15 -11.15
N LYS A 40 -7.98 -13.96 -12.39
CA LYS A 40 -6.57 -13.60 -12.67
C LYS A 40 -6.21 -12.23 -12.08
N ASP A 41 -7.10 -11.25 -12.21
CA ASP A 41 -6.89 -9.93 -11.60
C ASP A 41 -6.74 -10.04 -10.06
N CYS A 42 -7.61 -10.83 -9.41
CA CYS A 42 -7.52 -11.06 -7.96
C CYS A 42 -6.23 -11.79 -7.56
N GLN A 43 -5.72 -12.72 -8.36
CA GLN A 43 -4.43 -13.37 -8.15
C GLN A 43 -3.28 -12.36 -8.24
N ASN A 44 -3.30 -11.49 -9.24
CA ASN A 44 -2.29 -10.44 -9.41
C ASN A 44 -2.34 -9.42 -8.27
N ILE A 45 -3.54 -8.98 -7.87
CA ILE A 45 -3.70 -8.09 -6.70
C ILE A 45 -3.20 -8.76 -5.42
N LEU A 46 -3.45 -10.06 -5.24
CA LEU A 46 -2.92 -10.80 -4.08
C LEU A 46 -1.40 -10.82 -4.06
N THR A 47 -0.76 -11.01 -5.21
CA THR A 47 0.71 -10.96 -5.34
C THR A 47 1.25 -9.58 -4.99
N ASP A 48 0.65 -8.51 -5.53
CA ASP A 48 1.01 -7.12 -5.21
C ASP A 48 0.87 -6.83 -3.70
N VAL A 49 -0.23 -7.28 -3.08
CA VAL A 49 -0.50 -7.13 -1.64
C VAL A 49 0.53 -7.88 -0.78
N ASP A 50 0.97 -9.06 -1.21
CA ASP A 50 1.99 -9.83 -0.48
C ASP A 50 3.36 -9.15 -0.52
N GLU A 51 3.75 -8.59 -1.65
CA GLU A 51 4.96 -7.80 -1.79
C GLU A 51 4.90 -6.51 -0.95
N ASP A 52 3.75 -5.86 -0.95
CA ASP A 52 3.51 -4.66 -0.14
C ASP A 52 3.56 -4.94 1.37
N ILE A 53 3.01 -6.08 1.84
CA ILE A 53 3.13 -6.51 3.25
C ILE A 53 4.59 -6.73 3.63
N PHE A 54 5.39 -7.34 2.76
CA PHE A 54 6.81 -7.54 3.03
C PHE A 54 7.56 -6.21 3.10
N THR A 55 7.32 -5.32 2.16
CA THR A 55 7.97 -4.01 2.07
C THR A 55 7.58 -3.10 3.24
N ILE A 56 6.28 -3.01 3.55
CA ILE A 56 5.80 -2.15 4.65
C ILE A 56 6.36 -2.60 6.01
N ASN A 57 6.56 -3.91 6.23
CA ASN A 57 7.20 -4.41 7.44
C ASN A 57 8.64 -3.90 7.57
N LYS A 58 9.44 -3.96 6.50
CA LYS A 58 10.80 -3.42 6.50
C LYS A 58 10.84 -1.93 6.81
N ILE A 59 9.92 -1.17 6.22
CA ILE A 59 9.83 0.28 6.46
C ILE A 59 9.40 0.58 7.91
N ILE A 60 8.48 -0.20 8.48
CA ILE A 60 8.09 -0.11 9.89
C ILE A 60 9.29 -0.37 10.79
N ASP A 61 10.06 -1.45 10.55
CA ASP A 61 11.23 -1.81 11.36
C ASP A 61 12.31 -0.71 11.29
N SER A 62 12.58 -0.18 10.10
CA SER A 62 13.51 0.93 9.91
C SER A 62 13.06 2.17 10.67
N ASN A 63 11.81 2.55 10.59
CA ASN A 63 11.29 3.73 11.30
C ASN A 63 11.25 3.53 12.84
N ASN A 64 11.08 2.31 13.34
CA ASN A 64 11.23 2.01 14.77
C ASN A 64 12.69 2.21 15.26
N ILE A 65 13.68 1.83 14.45
CA ILE A 65 15.11 2.08 14.76
C ILE A 65 15.39 3.58 14.81
N ILE A 66 14.86 4.34 13.85
CA ILE A 66 15.02 5.80 13.77
C ILE A 66 14.38 6.47 14.99
N LEU A 67 13.15 6.10 15.34
CA LEU A 67 12.45 6.65 16.50
C LEU A 67 13.25 6.41 17.79
N LYS A 68 13.74 5.18 17.98
CA LYS A 68 14.59 4.85 19.13
C LYS A 68 15.88 5.67 19.15
N ALA A 69 16.52 5.92 18.00
CA ALA A 69 17.71 6.77 17.92
C ALA A 69 17.40 8.22 18.29
N CYS A 70 16.26 8.76 17.83
CA CYS A 70 15.79 10.09 18.25
C CYS A 70 15.59 10.18 19.76
N ASP A 71 14.93 9.19 20.37
CA ASP A 71 14.67 9.14 21.81
C ASP A 71 15.99 9.08 22.61
N ASN A 72 16.97 8.28 22.15
CA ASN A 72 18.29 8.20 22.77
C ASN A 72 19.03 9.55 22.70
N ILE A 73 19.07 10.18 21.52
CA ILE A 73 19.71 11.48 21.35
C ILE A 73 19.04 12.51 22.26
N GLN A 74 17.72 12.57 22.26
CA GLN A 74 16.97 13.50 23.10
C GLN A 74 17.28 13.27 24.59
N SER A 75 17.32 12.04 25.06
CA SER A 75 17.64 11.68 26.43
C SER A 75 19.05 12.17 26.82
N ILE A 76 20.07 11.96 25.96
CA ILE A 76 21.45 12.38 26.23
C ILE A 76 21.56 13.91 26.28
N VAL A 77 20.98 14.62 25.30
CA VAL A 77 21.17 16.10 25.21
C VAL A 77 20.32 16.89 26.21
N THR A 78 19.33 16.25 26.85
CA THR A 78 18.51 16.88 27.90
C THR A 78 18.87 16.41 29.32
N SER A 79 19.83 15.48 29.47
CA SER A 79 20.33 15.05 30.79
C SER A 79 21.34 16.03 31.35
N ASP A 80 21.47 16.03 32.67
CA ASP A 80 22.54 16.77 33.37
C ASP A 80 23.89 16.00 33.38
N GLU A 81 23.98 14.89 32.68
CA GLU A 81 25.17 14.02 32.64
C GLU A 81 26.15 14.47 31.56
N VAL A 82 27.36 13.90 31.61
CA VAL A 82 28.41 14.17 30.60
C VAL A 82 27.94 13.67 29.23
N ILE A 83 27.89 14.57 28.26
CA ILE A 83 27.47 14.27 26.89
C ILE A 83 28.54 13.40 26.21
N LEU A 84 28.18 12.18 25.86
CA LEU A 84 29.00 11.26 25.09
C LEU A 84 28.78 11.51 23.58
N VAL A 85 29.65 12.39 23.01
CA VAL A 85 29.56 12.82 21.59
C VAL A 85 29.52 11.63 20.63
N ASP A 86 30.37 10.64 20.81
CA ASP A 86 30.44 9.46 19.94
C ASP A 86 29.13 8.67 19.94
N SER A 87 28.45 8.56 21.08
CA SER A 87 27.15 7.91 21.20
C SER A 87 26.08 8.64 20.37
N ILE A 88 26.06 9.98 20.44
CA ILE A 88 25.10 10.77 19.65
C ILE A 88 25.41 10.63 18.15
N ILE A 89 26.67 10.70 17.74
CA ILE A 89 27.07 10.53 16.34
C ILE A 89 26.68 9.14 15.83
N LEU A 90 26.79 8.09 16.62
CA LEU A 90 26.33 6.74 16.26
C LEU A 90 24.81 6.67 16.05
N ASP A 91 24.04 7.37 16.88
CA ASP A 91 22.59 7.42 16.73
C ASP A 91 22.16 8.32 15.56
N ILE A 92 22.84 9.47 15.34
CA ILE A 92 22.63 10.32 14.15
C ILE A 92 22.81 9.51 12.84
N LYS A 93 23.83 8.65 12.77
CA LYS A 93 24.07 7.78 11.59
C LYS A 93 22.92 6.80 11.28
N LYS A 94 22.07 6.51 12.26
CA LYS A 94 20.86 5.67 12.06
C LYS A 94 19.68 6.46 11.52
N LEU A 95 19.71 7.79 11.62
CA LEU A 95 18.61 8.63 11.18
C LEU A 95 18.55 8.68 9.65
N THR A 96 17.43 8.24 9.13
CA THR A 96 17.07 8.31 7.72
C THR A 96 15.58 8.64 7.64
N TYR A 97 14.99 8.68 6.45
CA TYR A 97 13.54 8.90 6.29
C TYR A 97 12.94 7.97 5.24
N PRO A 98 13.01 6.63 5.46
CA PRO A 98 12.50 5.65 4.50
C PRO A 98 10.98 5.71 4.42
N THR A 99 10.45 5.78 3.19
CA THR A 99 9.03 5.84 2.89
C THR A 99 8.57 4.63 2.10
N PHE A 100 7.27 4.33 2.18
CA PHE A 100 6.62 3.21 1.52
C PHE A 100 5.92 3.67 0.24
N PHE A 101 6.08 2.89 -0.82
CA PHE A 101 5.40 3.06 -2.10
C PHE A 101 4.63 1.78 -2.43
N GLY A 102 3.30 1.84 -2.37
CA GLY A 102 2.44 0.70 -2.65
C GLY A 102 2.33 0.38 -4.14
N ILE A 103 2.19 -0.89 -4.47
CA ILE A 103 2.00 -1.40 -5.82
C ILE A 103 0.52 -1.26 -6.19
N THR A 104 0.21 -0.43 -7.19
CA THR A 104 -1.19 -0.12 -7.57
C THR A 104 -1.60 -0.64 -8.94
N ARG A 105 -0.67 -1.30 -9.66
CA ARG A 105 -0.87 -1.64 -11.08
C ARG A 105 -2.04 -2.60 -11.30
N SER A 106 -2.07 -3.71 -10.59
CA SER A 106 -3.08 -4.76 -10.78
C SER A 106 -4.48 -4.26 -10.40
N TYR A 107 -4.57 -3.50 -9.29
CA TYR A 107 -5.81 -2.83 -8.90
C TYR A 107 -6.32 -1.88 -9.98
N LYS A 108 -5.47 -0.95 -10.45
CA LYS A 108 -5.86 0.04 -11.46
C LYS A 108 -6.32 -0.62 -12.76
N LEU A 109 -5.68 -1.72 -13.18
CA LEU A 109 -6.10 -2.47 -14.36
C LEU A 109 -7.50 -3.08 -14.16
N SER A 110 -7.73 -3.79 -13.07
CA SER A 110 -9.01 -4.43 -12.78
C SER A 110 -10.15 -3.42 -12.58
N TYR A 111 -9.85 -2.30 -11.93
CA TYR A 111 -10.80 -1.21 -11.72
C TYR A 111 -11.17 -0.51 -13.04
N SER A 112 -10.20 -0.16 -13.88
CA SER A 112 -10.41 0.55 -15.15
C SER A 112 -11.18 -0.26 -16.18
N THR A 113 -11.07 -1.59 -16.14
CA THR A 113 -11.86 -2.50 -16.99
C THR A 113 -13.27 -2.77 -16.44
N GLY A 114 -13.59 -2.28 -15.25
CA GLY A 114 -14.86 -2.49 -14.58
C GLY A 114 -15.05 -3.89 -13.97
N ARG A 115 -14.14 -4.83 -14.22
CA ARG A 115 -14.29 -6.23 -13.77
C ARG A 115 -14.46 -6.37 -12.27
N LEU A 116 -13.64 -5.66 -11.51
CA LEU A 116 -13.72 -5.68 -10.03
C LEU A 116 -15.11 -5.25 -9.55
N ASN A 117 -15.65 -4.17 -10.10
CA ASN A 117 -16.93 -3.59 -9.67
C ASN A 117 -18.16 -4.40 -10.12
N LEU A 118 -18.08 -5.04 -11.29
CA LEU A 118 -19.23 -5.73 -11.90
C LEU A 118 -19.35 -7.20 -11.47
N TYR A 119 -18.23 -7.87 -11.20
CA TYR A 119 -18.22 -9.33 -11.02
C TYR A 119 -17.70 -9.78 -9.65
N ALA A 120 -17.00 -8.94 -8.86
CA ALA A 120 -16.60 -9.28 -7.50
C ALA A 120 -17.74 -9.06 -6.50
N ASN A 121 -17.65 -9.69 -5.32
CA ASN A 121 -18.61 -9.41 -4.25
C ASN A 121 -18.36 -8.03 -3.62
N GLU A 122 -19.44 -7.40 -3.15
CA GLU A 122 -19.43 -6.02 -2.62
C GLU A 122 -18.40 -5.82 -1.49
N LYS A 123 -18.27 -6.82 -0.59
CA LYS A 123 -17.32 -6.74 0.53
C LYS A 123 -15.87 -6.68 0.04
N LEU A 124 -15.50 -7.50 -0.95
CA LEU A 124 -14.16 -7.52 -1.53
C LEU A 124 -13.87 -6.19 -2.23
N VAL A 125 -14.79 -5.70 -3.07
CA VAL A 125 -14.67 -4.41 -3.75
C VAL A 125 -14.43 -3.28 -2.75
N LYS A 126 -15.27 -3.20 -1.71
CA LYS A 126 -15.19 -2.16 -0.68
C LYS A 126 -13.85 -2.14 0.04
N GLU A 127 -13.34 -3.30 0.48
CA GLU A 127 -12.09 -3.33 1.24
C GLU A 127 -10.85 -3.11 0.35
N ILE A 128 -10.89 -3.56 -0.92
CA ILE A 128 -9.86 -3.24 -1.91
C ILE A 128 -9.85 -1.74 -2.20
N SER A 129 -10.99 -1.14 -2.56
CA SER A 129 -11.07 0.31 -2.82
C SER A 129 -10.62 1.12 -1.60
N LYS A 130 -11.01 0.71 -0.39
CA LYS A 130 -10.57 1.35 0.85
C LYS A 130 -9.05 1.31 1.02
N LEU A 131 -8.38 0.19 0.65
CA LEU A 131 -6.92 0.11 0.68
C LEU A 131 -6.28 1.12 -0.28
N TYR A 132 -6.69 1.11 -1.55
CA TYR A 132 -6.03 1.89 -2.59
C TYR A 132 -6.45 3.37 -2.61
N ASP A 133 -7.75 3.66 -2.50
CA ASP A 133 -8.31 5.00 -2.65
C ASP A 133 -8.33 5.81 -1.33
N HIS A 134 -8.01 5.16 -0.19
CA HIS A 134 -7.95 5.86 1.09
C HIS A 134 -6.62 5.66 1.81
N PHE A 135 -6.21 4.40 2.09
CA PHE A 135 -5.00 4.16 2.89
C PHE A 135 -3.73 4.53 2.12
N TYR A 136 -3.62 4.11 0.84
CA TYR A 136 -2.44 4.42 0.04
C TYR A 136 -2.35 5.91 -0.30
N GLU A 137 -3.44 6.56 -0.69
CA GLU A 137 -3.43 8.01 -0.94
C GLU A 137 -3.05 8.80 0.31
N ARG A 138 -3.63 8.42 1.46
CA ARG A 138 -3.29 9.06 2.73
C ARG A 138 -1.84 8.81 3.14
N LEU A 139 -1.32 7.61 2.91
CA LEU A 139 0.07 7.28 3.21
C LEU A 139 1.04 8.04 2.31
N ASP A 140 0.72 8.18 1.01
CA ASP A 140 1.51 8.95 0.05
C ASP A 140 1.64 10.42 0.46
N ILE A 141 0.54 11.07 0.85
CA ILE A 141 0.57 12.44 1.39
C ILE A 141 1.47 12.53 2.62
N ASN A 142 1.38 11.56 3.54
CA ASN A 142 2.22 11.55 4.75
C ASN A 142 3.69 11.25 4.43
N SER A 143 3.98 10.40 3.42
CA SER A 143 5.33 10.14 2.91
C SER A 143 5.98 11.44 2.42
N ASN A 144 5.29 12.20 1.59
CA ASN A 144 5.79 13.47 1.06
C ASN A 144 6.10 14.48 2.18
N ILE A 145 5.25 14.58 3.22
CA ILE A 145 5.51 15.46 4.37
C ILE A 145 6.71 14.95 5.17
N TYR A 146 6.83 13.65 5.37
CA TYR A 146 7.94 13.04 6.10
C TYR A 146 9.27 13.23 5.37
N ASP A 147 9.30 13.02 4.05
CA ASP A 147 10.47 13.27 3.20
C ASP A 147 10.94 14.72 3.29
N GLN A 148 10.02 15.69 3.24
CA GLN A 148 10.36 17.11 3.36
C GLN A 148 10.97 17.44 4.73
N VAL A 149 10.43 16.91 5.82
CA VAL A 149 10.95 17.13 7.17
C VAL A 149 12.30 16.43 7.33
N GLY A 150 12.46 15.21 6.82
CA GLY A 150 13.72 14.47 6.80
C GLY A 150 14.82 15.21 6.05
N LEU A 151 14.53 15.65 4.82
CA LEU A 151 15.44 16.45 4.00
C LEU A 151 15.88 17.73 4.73
N LYS A 152 14.92 18.47 5.31
CA LYS A 152 15.22 19.71 6.03
C LYS A 152 16.11 19.45 7.24
N PHE A 153 15.78 18.47 8.06
CA PHE A 153 16.50 18.18 9.30
C PHE A 153 17.85 17.52 9.04
N LEU A 154 17.88 16.41 8.32
CA LEU A 154 19.10 15.62 8.15
C LEU A 154 20.06 16.24 7.14
N ASP A 155 19.60 16.53 5.92
CA ASP A 155 20.50 16.95 4.84
C ASP A 155 20.81 18.45 4.89
N GLN A 156 19.81 19.28 5.19
CA GLN A 156 20.01 20.74 5.16
C GLN A 156 20.47 21.32 6.49
N TYR A 157 20.18 20.68 7.63
CA TYR A 157 20.59 21.19 8.94
C TYR A 157 21.70 20.36 9.57
N VAL A 158 21.53 19.08 9.82
CA VAL A 158 22.53 18.23 10.49
C VAL A 158 23.79 18.08 9.63
N ASP A 159 23.64 17.63 8.37
CA ASP A 159 24.78 17.36 7.49
C ASP A 159 25.58 18.62 7.16
N LYS A 160 24.94 19.77 6.98
CA LYS A 160 25.65 21.03 6.73
C LYS A 160 26.46 21.54 7.93
N ASN A 161 26.04 21.23 9.15
CA ASN A 161 26.73 21.73 10.35
C ASN A 161 27.77 20.76 10.89
N ILE A 162 27.48 19.46 10.91
CA ILE A 162 28.33 18.43 11.52
C ILE A 162 28.63 17.24 10.61
N GLY A 163 28.33 17.32 9.32
CA GLY A 163 28.53 16.23 8.36
C GLY A 163 29.98 15.74 8.31
N TYR A 164 30.97 16.60 8.54
CA TYR A 164 32.39 16.23 8.65
C TYR A 164 32.64 15.26 9.82
N ALA A 165 32.05 15.51 11.00
CA ALA A 165 32.14 14.63 12.16
C ALA A 165 31.42 13.30 11.94
N ILE A 166 30.23 13.33 11.31
CA ILE A 166 29.48 12.12 10.96
C ILE A 166 30.30 11.23 10.01
N ARG A 167 31.08 11.82 9.09
CA ARG A 167 31.94 11.10 8.13
C ARG A 167 33.26 10.65 8.70
N GLY A 168 33.55 11.00 9.98
CA GLY A 168 34.76 10.56 10.70
C GLY A 168 35.99 11.45 10.50
N TYR A 169 35.83 12.70 10.04
CA TYR A 169 36.89 13.69 10.06
C TYR A 169 37.07 14.25 11.46
N ASP A 170 38.25 14.79 11.73
CA ASP A 170 38.58 15.42 13.02
C ASP A 170 37.63 16.55 13.36
N TYR A 171 37.22 16.61 14.61
CA TYR A 171 36.30 17.61 15.12
C TYR A 171 36.65 18.03 16.57
N SER A 172 36.26 19.23 16.93
CA SER A 172 36.31 19.68 18.32
C SER A 172 35.09 19.14 19.07
N SER A 173 35.31 18.34 20.12
CA SER A 173 34.21 17.84 20.96
C SER A 173 33.32 18.96 21.49
N LYS A 174 33.93 20.15 21.79
CA LYS A 174 33.17 21.31 22.25
C LYS A 174 32.20 21.83 21.19
N GLU A 175 32.65 21.97 19.95
CA GLU A 175 31.77 22.44 18.84
C GLU A 175 30.58 21.50 18.63
N ILE A 176 30.83 20.20 18.71
CA ILE A 176 29.77 19.19 18.54
C ILE A 176 28.78 19.20 19.74
N ILE A 177 29.29 19.36 20.97
CA ILE A 177 28.43 19.51 22.15
C ILE A 177 27.58 20.78 22.03
N ASP A 178 28.18 21.92 21.67
CA ASP A 178 27.49 23.19 21.49
C ASP A 178 26.39 23.09 20.41
N PHE A 179 26.62 22.31 19.35
CA PHE A 179 25.62 22.04 18.34
C PHE A 179 24.46 21.21 18.90
N PHE A 180 24.71 20.10 19.57
CA PHE A 180 23.66 19.20 20.08
C PHE A 180 22.87 19.81 21.24
N THR A 181 23.45 20.68 22.05
CA THR A 181 22.76 21.37 23.15
C THR A 181 22.03 22.63 22.70
N ASN A 182 22.16 23.01 21.44
CA ASN A 182 21.45 24.17 20.89
C ASN A 182 19.96 23.90 20.85
N LYS A 183 19.15 24.86 21.33
CA LYS A 183 17.67 24.78 21.34
C LYS A 183 17.07 24.53 19.95
N LEU A 184 17.73 25.06 18.90
CA LEU A 184 17.25 24.83 17.53
C LEU A 184 17.40 23.35 17.15
N PHE A 185 18.55 22.72 17.44
CA PHE A 185 18.75 21.30 17.19
C PHE A 185 17.70 20.46 17.93
N ILE A 186 17.49 20.72 19.22
CA ILE A 186 16.51 19.99 20.05
C ILE A 186 15.10 20.12 19.47
N ASN A 187 14.69 21.33 19.07
CA ASN A 187 13.37 21.56 18.47
C ASN A 187 13.19 20.86 17.11
N GLU A 188 14.21 20.89 16.24
CA GLU A 188 14.16 20.20 14.95
C GLU A 188 14.16 18.67 15.13
N LEU A 189 14.93 18.14 16.10
CA LEU A 189 14.91 16.71 16.45
C LEU A 189 13.53 16.26 16.96
N ILE A 190 12.89 17.02 17.86
CA ILE A 190 11.54 16.74 18.36
C ILE A 190 10.53 16.78 17.20
N THR A 191 10.65 17.75 16.29
CA THR A 191 9.79 17.86 15.12
C THR A 191 9.94 16.66 14.20
N PHE A 192 11.19 16.24 13.92
CA PHE A 192 11.49 15.07 13.11
C PHE A 192 10.95 13.78 13.77
N SER A 193 11.27 13.55 15.05
CA SER A 193 10.79 12.41 15.83
C SER A 193 9.26 12.31 15.83
N GLY A 194 8.57 13.43 16.02
CA GLY A 194 7.11 13.50 15.94
C GLY A 194 6.57 13.08 14.55
N ARG A 195 7.29 13.41 13.47
CA ARG A 195 6.92 12.97 12.11
C ARG A 195 7.17 11.48 11.90
N VAL A 196 8.31 10.95 12.38
CA VAL A 196 8.58 9.51 12.37
C VAL A 196 7.46 8.74 13.07
N SER A 197 7.07 9.17 14.28
CA SER A 197 6.01 8.54 15.06
C SER A 197 4.66 8.57 14.35
N GLY A 198 4.27 9.74 13.80
CA GLY A 198 3.03 9.88 13.04
C GLY A 198 3.02 9.03 11.77
N TYR A 199 4.14 8.95 11.05
CA TYR A 199 4.26 8.12 9.86
C TYR A 199 4.20 6.62 10.19
N LEU A 200 4.87 6.18 11.26
CA LEU A 200 4.78 4.82 11.78
C LEU A 200 3.34 4.39 12.07
N GLN A 201 2.54 5.28 12.65
CA GLN A 201 1.12 4.99 12.88
C GLN A 201 0.38 4.73 11.56
N ARG A 202 0.61 5.55 10.52
CA ARG A 202 -0.02 5.37 9.20
C ARG A 202 0.42 4.08 8.52
N LEU A 203 1.70 3.73 8.62
CA LEU A 203 2.21 2.45 8.13
C LEU A 203 1.51 1.26 8.78
N LYS A 204 1.32 1.28 10.12
CA LYS A 204 0.64 0.21 10.85
C LYS A 204 -0.83 0.10 10.45
N GLU A 205 -1.56 1.21 10.35
CA GLU A 205 -2.95 1.26 9.90
C GLU A 205 -3.09 0.67 8.46
N THR A 206 -2.17 1.05 7.56
CA THR A 206 -2.15 0.54 6.18
C THR A 206 -1.83 -0.95 6.13
N LYS A 207 -0.88 -1.43 6.94
CA LYS A 207 -0.55 -2.86 7.06
C LYS A 207 -1.77 -3.68 7.53
N GLU A 208 -2.52 -3.19 8.50
CA GLU A 208 -3.74 -3.86 8.96
C GLU A 208 -4.75 -4.01 7.82
N GLN A 209 -4.94 -2.96 7.01
CA GLN A 209 -5.84 -3.02 5.86
C GLN A 209 -5.32 -3.98 4.77
N LEU A 210 -4.00 -4.03 4.52
CA LEU A 210 -3.38 -5.01 3.62
C LEU A 210 -3.69 -6.44 4.04
N VAL A 211 -3.58 -6.75 5.34
CA VAL A 211 -3.89 -8.09 5.88
C VAL A 211 -5.37 -8.45 5.70
N ILE A 212 -6.27 -7.49 5.89
CA ILE A 212 -7.72 -7.68 5.65
C ILE A 212 -7.97 -8.01 4.18
N VAL A 213 -7.41 -7.22 3.24
CA VAL A 213 -7.57 -7.42 1.80
C VAL A 213 -6.98 -8.76 1.37
N LYS A 214 -5.77 -9.10 1.84
CA LYS A 214 -5.14 -10.40 1.57
C LYS A 214 -6.07 -11.56 1.92
N LYS A 215 -6.63 -11.54 3.14
CA LYS A 215 -7.55 -12.59 3.59
C LYS A 215 -8.77 -12.70 2.69
N LEU A 216 -9.40 -11.58 2.34
CA LEU A 216 -10.59 -11.57 1.49
C LEU A 216 -10.30 -12.08 0.06
N LEU A 217 -9.13 -11.76 -0.49
CA LEU A 217 -8.68 -12.27 -1.79
C LEU A 217 -8.49 -13.79 -1.74
N ILE A 218 -7.84 -14.31 -0.71
CA ILE A 218 -7.65 -15.76 -0.52
C ILE A 218 -9.00 -16.47 -0.40
N ASP A 219 -9.93 -15.95 0.42
CA ASP A 219 -11.26 -16.52 0.61
C ASP A 219 -12.06 -16.50 -0.71
N TYR A 220 -11.99 -15.42 -1.48
CA TYR A 220 -12.63 -15.28 -2.79
C TYR A 220 -12.07 -16.31 -3.78
N LEU A 221 -10.77 -16.42 -3.95
CA LEU A 221 -10.11 -17.35 -4.87
C LEU A 221 -10.40 -18.82 -4.51
N ALA A 222 -10.42 -19.16 -3.22
CA ALA A 222 -10.78 -20.49 -2.75
C ALA A 222 -12.24 -20.86 -3.06
N ALA A 223 -13.16 -19.89 -3.02
CA ALA A 223 -14.57 -20.10 -3.39
C ALA A 223 -14.73 -20.35 -4.89
N GLN A 224 -13.98 -19.66 -5.75
CA GLN A 224 -14.00 -19.86 -7.21
C GLN A 224 -13.49 -21.27 -7.59
N ASN A 225 -12.35 -21.71 -7.04
CA ASN A 225 -11.81 -23.05 -7.31
C ASN A 225 -12.77 -24.18 -6.90
N LYS A 226 -13.51 -24.02 -5.80
CA LYS A 226 -14.54 -24.99 -5.40
C LYS A 226 -15.73 -25.03 -6.40
N SER A 227 -16.11 -23.88 -6.94
CA SER A 227 -17.21 -23.80 -7.91
C SER A 227 -16.85 -24.46 -9.24
N GLU A 228 -15.61 -24.35 -9.70
CA GLU A 228 -15.11 -25.04 -10.90
C GLU A 228 -15.15 -26.56 -10.75
N VAL A 229 -14.70 -27.10 -9.61
CA VAL A 229 -14.74 -28.55 -9.32
C VAL A 229 -16.18 -29.08 -9.26
N ILE A 230 -17.10 -28.33 -8.64
CA ILE A 230 -18.52 -28.72 -8.56
C ILE A 230 -19.19 -28.68 -9.95
N ASN A 231 -18.89 -27.69 -10.77
CA ASN A 231 -19.38 -27.60 -12.13
C ASN A 231 -18.87 -28.77 -13.01
N TRP A 232 -17.56 -29.10 -12.88
CA TRP A 232 -17.00 -30.24 -13.61
C TRP A 232 -17.68 -31.58 -13.26
N ILE A 233 -17.98 -31.83 -11.97
CA ILE A 233 -18.67 -33.03 -11.49
C ILE A 233 -20.15 -33.10 -11.99
N LYS A 234 -20.80 -31.95 -12.20
CA LYS A 234 -22.19 -31.90 -12.69
C LYS A 234 -22.36 -32.18 -14.19
N TYR A 235 -21.32 -31.97 -14.98
CA TYR A 235 -21.32 -32.08 -16.43
C TYR A 235 -20.46 -33.24 -16.96
N SER A 236 -19.80 -33.99 -16.08
CA SER A 236 -19.14 -35.28 -16.35
C SER A 236 -20.03 -36.45 -15.91
#